data_7c93dfb50772bfb37d8232e8d2513098
#
_entry.id   7c93dfb50772bfb37d8232e8d2513098
#
_cell.length_a   1.000
_cell.length_b   1.000
_cell.length_c   1.000
_cell.angle_alpha   90.00
_cell.angle_beta   90.00
_cell.angle_gamma   90.00
#
_symmetry.space_group_name_H-M   'P 1'
#
loop_
_entity.id
_entity.type
_entity.pdbx_description
1 polymer ?
#
loop_
_entity_poly.entity_id
_entity_poly.type
_entity_poly.pdbx_seq_one_letter_code
_entity_poly.pdbx_strand_id
1 'polypeptide(L)'
;MQYRHFRKCNNMININHLTITQNKDLRDLVSDLNITIQDGEKVAIIGEEGNGKSTLLKTLMGERLADFTIRGEIKSDLRSLAYIPQQLAEELKKKSLQDYFFLESTDLDYSILYRLSDELHFDSSRFASDQEIGSLSGGEALKIQLIHELAKPFEVLFLDEPSNDLDLETVDWLKRKIQKMKQTVIFISHDEDFLSQTADTIVHLRLVKHRKEAETLVEHLDYDRYSEQRKANFARQSQQAANDQRAYDKTMEKHRRVKQNVETALRATKDSTAGRLLAKKMKTVISQEKRFEKEAQSMIQKPLEEEQIQLFFSDIEPLAASKVLIQLEKENLFIGKRILAQELRLTVRGQDKIGIIGPNGVGKSTLLVKFQQLLSARREISLGFMPQDYHKKLQLDLSPVAYLSQTGEKEELQKIQSHLASLNFSYPEMHHQIHSLSGGQQGKLLLLNLVLRKPNFLLLDEPTRNFSPTSQPEIRKLFANYLCGLITVSHDRRFLKEVCRSIYRLTKNGLEVVDLQDL
;
A
#
# COMPACT_ATOMS: atom_id res chain seq x y z
N MET A 1 -33.95 -26.23 -40.36
CA MET A 1 -33.43 -25.03 -39.69
C MET A 1 -33.81 -25.06 -38.22
N GLN A 2 -32.96 -25.62 -37.40
CA GLN A 2 -33.12 -25.58 -35.93
C GLN A 2 -32.17 -24.53 -35.40
N TYR A 3 -32.72 -23.40 -34.96
CA TYR A 3 -31.98 -22.40 -34.17
C TYR A 3 -31.65 -23.04 -32.81
N ARG A 4 -30.41 -23.48 -32.64
CA ARG A 4 -29.85 -23.74 -31.29
C ARG A 4 -29.82 -22.39 -30.55
N HIS A 5 -30.68 -22.22 -29.59
CA HIS A 5 -30.56 -21.22 -28.56
C HIS A 5 -29.22 -21.48 -27.87
N PHE A 6 -28.23 -20.65 -28.16
CA PHE A 6 -27.07 -20.51 -27.27
C PHE A 6 -27.60 -20.00 -25.93
N ARG A 7 -27.72 -20.91 -24.95
CA ARG A 7 -27.78 -20.48 -23.56
C ARG A 7 -26.56 -19.60 -23.34
N LYS A 8 -26.75 -18.32 -23.00
CA LYS A 8 -25.71 -17.50 -22.38
C LYS A 8 -25.25 -18.30 -21.16
N CYS A 9 -24.10 -18.93 -21.21
CA CYS A 9 -23.40 -19.35 -20.01
C CYS A 9 -23.11 -18.05 -19.26
N ASN A 10 -23.80 -17.78 -18.17
CA ASN A 10 -23.38 -16.77 -17.23
C ASN A 10 -22.09 -17.33 -16.60
N ASN A 11 -20.93 -16.85 -17.07
CA ASN A 11 -19.64 -17.14 -16.46
C ASN A 11 -19.57 -16.42 -15.12
N MET A 12 -20.10 -17.04 -14.10
CA MET A 12 -20.25 -16.50 -12.77
C MET A 12 -19.28 -17.21 -11.84
N ILE A 13 -18.47 -16.48 -11.09
CA ILE A 13 -17.67 -17.04 -10.00
C ILE A 13 -18.46 -16.82 -8.71
N ASN A 14 -18.89 -17.92 -8.08
CA ASN A 14 -19.59 -17.85 -6.82
C ASN A 14 -18.71 -18.40 -5.69
N ILE A 15 -18.48 -17.59 -4.69
CA ILE A 15 -17.62 -17.89 -3.54
C ILE A 15 -18.50 -17.87 -2.30
N ASN A 16 -18.52 -19.00 -1.57
CA ASN A 16 -19.33 -19.18 -0.38
C ASN A 16 -18.45 -19.57 0.82
N HIS A 17 -18.49 -18.77 1.86
CA HIS A 17 -17.82 -19.00 3.13
C HIS A 17 -16.32 -19.34 3.00
N LEU A 18 -15.63 -18.69 2.06
CA LEU A 18 -14.22 -18.95 1.80
C LEU A 18 -13.36 -18.39 2.94
N THR A 19 -12.61 -19.28 3.57
CA THR A 19 -11.62 -18.96 4.60
C THR A 19 -10.28 -19.55 4.20
N ILE A 20 -9.23 -18.75 4.23
CA ILE A 20 -7.86 -19.16 3.91
C ILE A 20 -7.01 -18.96 5.15
N THR A 21 -6.48 -20.06 5.69
CA THR A 21 -5.64 -20.09 6.90
C THR A 21 -4.20 -20.43 6.53
N GLN A 22 -3.23 -19.66 6.98
CA GLN A 22 -1.82 -19.97 6.82
C GLN A 22 -1.42 -21.08 7.80
N ASN A 23 -0.79 -22.17 7.32
CA ASN A 23 -0.49 -23.34 8.15
C ASN A 23 0.63 -23.11 9.18
N LYS A 24 1.56 -22.18 8.90
CA LYS A 24 2.73 -21.90 9.74
C LYS A 24 2.36 -21.35 11.13
N ASP A 25 1.41 -20.44 11.19
CA ASP A 25 1.02 -19.73 12.41
C ASP A 25 -0.49 -19.84 12.71
N LEU A 26 -1.21 -20.64 11.93
CA LEU A 26 -2.65 -20.88 12.00
C LEU A 26 -3.47 -19.57 11.93
N ARG A 27 -2.92 -18.57 11.24
CA ARG A 27 -3.56 -17.26 11.07
C ARG A 27 -4.45 -17.27 9.83
N ASP A 28 -5.67 -16.81 10.01
CA ASP A 28 -6.56 -16.55 8.88
C ASP A 28 -6.07 -15.31 8.12
N LEU A 29 -6.00 -15.42 6.79
CA LEU A 29 -5.71 -14.31 5.87
C LEU A 29 -6.99 -13.81 5.21
N VAL A 30 -7.90 -14.73 4.89
CA VAL A 30 -9.24 -14.44 4.37
C VAL A 30 -10.23 -15.10 5.31
N SER A 31 -11.23 -14.37 5.77
CA SER A 31 -12.25 -14.87 6.69
C SER A 31 -13.63 -14.69 6.10
N ASP A 32 -14.35 -15.81 5.95
CA ASP A 32 -15.76 -15.87 5.54
C ASP A 32 -16.11 -15.02 4.31
N LEU A 33 -15.27 -15.07 3.27
CA LEU A 33 -15.53 -14.35 2.02
C LEU A 33 -16.75 -14.94 1.31
N ASN A 34 -17.76 -14.09 1.10
CA ASN A 34 -18.97 -14.40 0.36
C ASN A 34 -19.15 -13.36 -0.75
N ILE A 35 -19.01 -13.77 -2.01
CA ILE A 35 -19.17 -12.91 -3.17
C ILE A 35 -19.59 -13.69 -4.41
N THR A 36 -20.43 -13.06 -5.23
CA THR A 36 -20.77 -13.54 -6.57
C THR A 36 -20.26 -12.53 -7.58
N ILE A 37 -19.26 -12.92 -8.38
CA ILE A 37 -18.67 -12.09 -9.42
C ILE A 37 -19.40 -12.35 -10.73
N GLN A 38 -19.94 -11.29 -11.31
CA GLN A 38 -20.69 -11.33 -12.56
C GLN A 38 -19.77 -11.31 -13.77
N ASP A 39 -20.27 -11.78 -14.92
CA ASP A 39 -19.55 -11.65 -16.19
C ASP A 39 -19.32 -10.18 -16.55
N GLY A 40 -18.07 -9.84 -16.87
CA GLY A 40 -17.64 -8.51 -17.21
C GLY A 40 -17.33 -7.59 -16.02
N GLU A 41 -17.53 -8.01 -14.78
CA GLU A 41 -17.26 -7.24 -13.58
C GLU A 41 -15.75 -7.03 -13.35
N LYS A 42 -15.37 -5.88 -12.80
CA LYS A 42 -14.00 -5.52 -12.48
C LYS A 42 -13.83 -5.50 -10.96
N VAL A 43 -13.23 -6.57 -10.42
CA VAL A 43 -13.08 -6.78 -8.98
C VAL A 43 -11.66 -6.46 -8.55
N ALA A 44 -11.51 -5.47 -7.68
CA ALA A 44 -10.23 -5.12 -7.08
C ALA A 44 -10.07 -5.73 -5.69
N ILE A 45 -8.96 -6.43 -5.47
CA ILE A 45 -8.55 -6.95 -4.16
C ILE A 45 -7.53 -5.99 -3.55
N ILE A 46 -7.87 -5.37 -2.42
CA ILE A 46 -7.02 -4.40 -1.73
C ILE A 46 -6.71 -4.84 -0.30
N GLY A 47 -5.72 -4.21 0.33
CA GLY A 47 -5.29 -4.47 1.71
C GLY A 47 -3.78 -4.28 1.87
N GLU A 48 -3.30 -4.31 3.11
CA GLU A 48 -1.86 -4.22 3.38
C GLU A 48 -1.09 -5.42 2.80
N GLU A 49 0.21 -5.23 2.62
CA GLU A 49 1.11 -6.31 2.21
C GLU A 49 1.14 -7.42 3.27
N GLY A 50 1.11 -8.68 2.83
CA GLY A 50 1.04 -9.85 3.72
C GLY A 50 -0.37 -10.20 4.19
N ASN A 51 -1.43 -9.49 3.77
CA ASN A 51 -2.82 -9.81 4.11
C ASN A 51 -3.44 -10.91 3.22
N GLY A 52 -2.65 -11.58 2.37
CA GLY A 52 -3.11 -12.72 1.60
C GLY A 52 -3.77 -12.39 0.25
N LYS A 53 -3.58 -11.18 -0.30
CA LYS A 53 -4.15 -10.77 -1.59
C LYS A 53 -3.78 -11.73 -2.73
N SER A 54 -2.48 -11.95 -2.96
CA SER A 54 -1.99 -12.88 -3.99
C SER A 54 -2.38 -14.34 -3.69
N THR A 55 -2.49 -14.71 -2.41
CA THR A 55 -2.98 -16.03 -2.00
C THR A 55 -4.44 -16.20 -2.39
N LEU A 56 -5.29 -15.21 -2.15
CA LEU A 56 -6.68 -15.23 -2.59
C LEU A 56 -6.76 -15.30 -4.13
N LEU A 57 -6.00 -14.47 -4.84
CA LEU A 57 -5.98 -14.47 -6.30
C LEU A 57 -5.64 -15.86 -6.88
N LYS A 58 -4.57 -16.49 -6.37
CA LYS A 58 -4.14 -17.85 -6.76
C LYS A 58 -5.18 -18.91 -6.40
N THR A 59 -5.84 -18.78 -5.24
CA THR A 59 -6.94 -19.67 -4.84
C THR A 59 -8.12 -19.59 -5.82
N LEU A 60 -8.46 -18.37 -6.29
CA LEU A 60 -9.53 -18.17 -7.28
C LEU A 60 -9.18 -18.75 -8.67
N MET A 61 -7.90 -18.80 -9.01
CA MET A 61 -7.41 -19.48 -10.22
C MET A 61 -7.39 -21.01 -10.10
N GLY A 62 -7.69 -21.55 -8.90
CA GLY A 62 -7.68 -22.99 -8.65
C GLY A 62 -6.29 -23.57 -8.36
N GLU A 63 -5.29 -22.76 -8.06
CA GLU A 63 -3.97 -23.24 -7.67
C GLU A 63 -3.99 -23.94 -6.32
N ARG A 64 -3.25 -25.06 -6.21
CA ARG A 64 -3.07 -25.77 -4.93
C ARG A 64 -1.92 -25.13 -4.17
N LEU A 65 -2.23 -24.56 -3.02
CA LEU A 65 -1.27 -23.86 -2.15
C LEU A 65 -0.96 -24.74 -0.94
N ALA A 66 0.20 -25.41 -0.93
CA ALA A 66 0.59 -26.37 0.12
C ALA A 66 0.69 -25.77 1.52
N ASP A 67 1.06 -24.48 1.62
CA ASP A 67 1.26 -23.78 2.87
C ASP A 67 -0.03 -23.20 3.48
N PHE A 68 -1.19 -23.45 2.85
CA PHE A 68 -2.47 -22.90 3.25
C PHE A 68 -3.57 -23.95 3.34
N THR A 69 -4.43 -23.78 4.33
CA THR A 69 -5.68 -24.55 4.47
C THR A 69 -6.83 -23.71 3.95
N ILE A 70 -7.55 -24.23 2.94
CA ILE A 70 -8.66 -23.55 2.30
C ILE A 70 -9.95 -24.25 2.72
N ARG A 71 -10.94 -23.49 3.24
CA ARG A 71 -12.29 -23.94 3.60
C ARG A 71 -13.30 -23.09 2.86
N GLY A 72 -14.49 -23.63 2.64
CA GLY A 72 -15.54 -22.98 1.86
C GLY A 72 -15.63 -23.56 0.45
N GLU A 73 -16.39 -22.92 -0.41
CA GLU A 73 -16.68 -23.41 -1.75
C GLU A 73 -16.49 -22.31 -2.79
N ILE A 74 -15.78 -22.64 -3.88
CA ILE A 74 -15.66 -21.81 -5.07
C ILE A 74 -16.31 -22.57 -6.23
N LYS A 75 -17.39 -22.02 -6.79
CA LYS A 75 -18.04 -22.54 -7.99
C LYS A 75 -17.72 -21.63 -9.16
N SER A 76 -17.04 -22.17 -10.16
CA SER A 76 -16.77 -21.48 -11.41
C SER A 76 -16.81 -22.46 -12.57
N ASP A 77 -17.42 -22.03 -13.67
CA ASP A 77 -17.45 -22.79 -14.92
C ASP A 77 -16.40 -22.26 -15.92
N LEU A 78 -15.33 -21.63 -15.41
CA LEU A 78 -14.26 -21.03 -16.21
C LEU A 78 -13.51 -22.08 -17.01
N ARG A 79 -13.36 -21.84 -18.32
CA ARG A 79 -12.65 -22.73 -19.25
C ARG A 79 -11.28 -22.18 -19.61
N SER A 80 -11.11 -20.87 -19.57
CA SER A 80 -9.86 -20.20 -19.94
C SER A 80 -9.63 -18.99 -19.06
N LEU A 81 -8.41 -18.84 -18.58
CA LEU A 81 -7.98 -17.71 -17.79
C LEU A 81 -6.66 -17.16 -18.34
N ALA A 82 -6.48 -15.84 -18.20
CA ALA A 82 -5.22 -15.16 -18.40
C ALA A 82 -4.69 -14.66 -17.05
N TYR A 83 -3.39 -14.80 -16.82
CA TYR A 83 -2.78 -14.38 -15.55
C TYR A 83 -1.49 -13.62 -15.77
N ILE A 84 -1.38 -12.49 -15.13
CA ILE A 84 -0.18 -11.67 -15.08
C ILE A 84 0.30 -11.57 -13.65
N PRO A 85 1.37 -12.31 -13.28
CA PRO A 85 1.93 -12.32 -11.93
C PRO A 85 2.71 -11.03 -11.65
N GLN A 86 2.84 -10.71 -10.37
CA GLN A 86 3.66 -9.60 -9.87
C GLN A 86 5.14 -9.76 -10.25
N GLN A 87 5.65 -10.99 -10.25
CA GLN A 87 7.04 -11.31 -10.62
C GLN A 87 7.05 -12.47 -11.60
N LEU A 88 7.94 -12.36 -12.58
CA LEU A 88 8.20 -13.45 -13.51
C LEU A 88 8.74 -14.69 -12.78
N ALA A 89 8.20 -15.86 -13.10
CA ALA A 89 8.74 -17.13 -12.65
C ALA A 89 10.19 -17.31 -13.15
N GLU A 90 11.05 -17.88 -12.32
CA GLU A 90 12.47 -18.09 -12.66
C GLU A 90 12.67 -18.95 -13.92
N GLU A 91 11.75 -19.88 -14.17
CA GLU A 91 11.73 -20.69 -15.39
C GLU A 91 11.48 -19.85 -16.64
N LEU A 92 10.59 -18.88 -16.53
CA LEU A 92 10.25 -17.99 -17.65
C LEU A 92 11.39 -17.02 -17.97
N LYS A 93 12.14 -16.57 -16.97
CA LYS A 93 13.30 -15.69 -17.17
C LYS A 93 14.38 -16.28 -18.06
N LYS A 94 14.52 -17.62 -18.04
CA LYS A 94 15.53 -18.36 -18.81
C LYS A 94 15.11 -18.66 -20.25
N LYS A 95 13.84 -18.42 -20.60
CA LYS A 95 13.32 -18.66 -21.94
C LYS A 95 13.69 -17.53 -22.88
N SER A 96 13.86 -17.86 -24.16
CA SER A 96 14.00 -16.86 -25.20
C SER A 96 12.62 -16.24 -25.57
N LEU A 97 12.63 -15.05 -26.14
CA LEU A 97 11.40 -14.45 -26.66
C LEU A 97 10.76 -15.30 -27.75
N GLN A 98 11.59 -15.92 -28.61
CA GLN A 98 11.12 -16.83 -29.67
C GLN A 98 10.38 -18.04 -29.08
N ASP A 99 10.93 -18.70 -28.07
CA ASP A 99 10.29 -19.85 -27.41
C ASP A 99 8.95 -19.43 -26.78
N TYR A 100 8.93 -18.32 -26.11
CA TYR A 100 7.74 -17.82 -25.41
C TYR A 100 6.58 -17.50 -26.35
N PHE A 101 6.84 -16.87 -27.51
CA PHE A 101 5.78 -16.45 -28.42
C PHE A 101 5.40 -17.49 -29.48
N PHE A 102 6.33 -18.36 -29.89
CA PHE A 102 6.10 -19.21 -31.06
C PHE A 102 6.18 -20.72 -30.82
N LEU A 103 6.88 -21.18 -29.80
CA LEU A 103 7.05 -22.62 -29.57
C LEU A 103 6.10 -23.19 -28.50
N GLU A 104 5.72 -22.40 -27.50
CA GLU A 104 4.92 -22.90 -26.39
C GLU A 104 3.44 -22.56 -26.47
N SER A 105 3.04 -21.67 -27.33
CA SER A 105 1.67 -21.17 -27.41
C SER A 105 1.01 -21.50 -28.73
N THR A 106 0.07 -22.44 -28.70
CA THR A 106 -0.71 -22.86 -29.89
C THR A 106 -1.92 -21.96 -30.17
N ASP A 107 -2.36 -21.16 -29.19
CA ASP A 107 -3.65 -20.46 -29.23
C ASP A 107 -3.52 -18.92 -29.32
N LEU A 108 -2.36 -18.42 -29.76
CA LEU A 108 -2.14 -16.98 -29.94
C LEU A 108 -2.81 -16.47 -31.22
N ASP A 109 -3.59 -15.40 -31.09
CA ASP A 109 -4.02 -14.60 -32.23
C ASP A 109 -2.91 -13.61 -32.60
N TYR A 110 -2.16 -13.94 -33.65
CA TYR A 110 -1.04 -13.12 -34.13
C TYR A 110 -1.48 -11.72 -34.56
N SER A 111 -2.71 -11.53 -35.03
CA SER A 111 -3.21 -10.21 -35.44
C SER A 111 -3.42 -9.32 -34.20
N ILE A 112 -3.92 -9.91 -33.10
CA ILE A 112 -4.01 -9.24 -31.79
C ILE A 112 -2.62 -8.98 -31.22
N LEU A 113 -1.72 -9.95 -31.29
CA LEU A 113 -0.35 -9.88 -30.77
C LEU A 113 0.42 -8.69 -31.37
N TYR A 114 0.47 -8.58 -32.69
CA TYR A 114 1.18 -7.47 -33.35
C TYR A 114 0.52 -6.12 -33.06
N ARG A 115 -0.81 -6.05 -33.04
CA ARG A 115 -1.53 -4.84 -32.68
C ARG A 115 -1.22 -4.39 -31.24
N LEU A 116 -1.19 -5.31 -30.27
CA LEU A 116 -0.82 -5.00 -28.88
C LEU A 116 0.64 -4.56 -28.76
N SER A 117 1.53 -5.14 -29.56
CA SER A 117 2.92 -4.71 -29.64
C SER A 117 3.05 -3.24 -30.07
N ASP A 118 2.30 -2.84 -31.09
CA ASP A 118 2.27 -1.45 -31.56
C ASP A 118 1.66 -0.53 -30.50
N GLU A 119 0.52 -0.92 -29.91
CA GLU A 119 -0.15 -0.16 -28.84
C GLU A 119 0.76 0.07 -27.61
N LEU A 120 1.62 -0.90 -27.27
CA LEU A 120 2.54 -0.86 -26.13
C LEU A 120 3.96 -0.36 -26.49
N HIS A 121 4.15 0.04 -27.74
CA HIS A 121 5.45 0.50 -28.25
C HIS A 121 6.59 -0.50 -27.98
N PHE A 122 6.31 -1.79 -28.17
CA PHE A 122 7.30 -2.85 -28.09
C PHE A 122 7.72 -3.26 -29.51
N ASP A 123 9.02 -3.33 -29.76
CA ASP A 123 9.53 -3.72 -31.07
C ASP A 123 9.26 -5.21 -31.35
N SER A 124 8.27 -5.46 -32.22
CA SER A 124 7.81 -6.81 -32.56
C SER A 124 8.87 -7.65 -33.28
N SER A 125 9.91 -7.02 -33.90
CA SER A 125 11.03 -7.76 -34.49
C SER A 125 11.81 -8.59 -33.47
N ARG A 126 11.75 -8.21 -32.20
CA ARG A 126 12.39 -8.93 -31.08
C ARG A 126 11.70 -10.24 -30.71
N PHE A 127 10.42 -10.45 -31.08
CA PHE A 127 9.71 -11.70 -30.76
C PHE A 127 10.38 -12.95 -31.32
N ALA A 128 11.06 -12.85 -32.46
CA ALA A 128 11.78 -13.96 -33.06
C ALA A 128 13.27 -14.03 -32.65
N SER A 129 13.66 -13.36 -31.58
CA SER A 129 15.05 -13.34 -31.11
C SER A 129 15.32 -14.37 -30.01
N ASP A 130 16.59 -14.79 -29.90
CA ASP A 130 17.09 -15.63 -28.81
C ASP A 130 17.32 -14.84 -27.52
N GLN A 131 16.82 -13.60 -27.44
CA GLN A 131 16.96 -12.78 -26.24
C GLN A 131 16.19 -13.40 -25.07
N GLU A 132 16.89 -13.67 -23.96
CA GLU A 132 16.28 -14.17 -22.74
C GLU A 132 15.35 -13.14 -22.12
N ILE A 133 14.15 -13.55 -21.67
CA ILE A 133 13.16 -12.71 -21.00
C ILE A 133 13.75 -12.07 -19.74
N GLY A 134 14.61 -12.80 -19.01
CA GLY A 134 15.28 -12.29 -17.82
C GLY A 134 16.25 -11.13 -18.07
N SER A 135 16.64 -10.88 -19.32
CA SER A 135 17.50 -9.75 -19.71
C SER A 135 16.70 -8.45 -19.95
N LEU A 136 15.37 -8.53 -20.00
CA LEU A 136 14.49 -7.39 -20.19
C LEU A 136 14.39 -6.54 -18.91
N SER A 137 14.13 -5.25 -19.06
CA SER A 137 13.70 -4.42 -17.93
C SER A 137 12.36 -4.89 -17.39
N GLY A 138 12.06 -4.65 -16.09
CA GLY A 138 10.79 -5.05 -15.48
C GLY A 138 9.57 -4.57 -16.29
N GLY A 139 9.58 -3.32 -16.78
CA GLY A 139 8.51 -2.80 -17.61
C GLY A 139 8.39 -3.48 -18.97
N GLU A 140 9.51 -3.82 -19.64
CA GLU A 140 9.48 -4.59 -20.90
C GLU A 140 8.98 -6.01 -20.66
N ALA A 141 9.42 -6.64 -19.57
CA ALA A 141 8.99 -7.97 -19.19
C ALA A 141 7.47 -8.04 -18.92
N LEU A 142 6.91 -7.01 -18.28
CA LEU A 142 5.47 -6.93 -18.07
C LEU A 142 4.72 -6.64 -19.38
N LYS A 143 5.26 -5.79 -20.26
CA LYS A 143 4.67 -5.54 -21.60
C LYS A 143 4.55 -6.82 -22.42
N ILE A 144 5.59 -7.66 -22.46
CA ILE A 144 5.52 -8.92 -23.21
C ILE A 144 4.52 -9.90 -22.61
N GLN A 145 4.38 -9.94 -21.29
CA GLN A 145 3.35 -10.76 -20.63
C GLN A 145 1.93 -10.26 -21.00
N LEU A 146 1.70 -8.93 -20.95
CA LEU A 146 0.44 -8.33 -21.38
C LEU A 146 0.12 -8.68 -22.84
N ILE A 147 1.10 -8.53 -23.74
CA ILE A 147 0.94 -8.87 -25.17
C ILE A 147 0.57 -10.34 -25.34
N HIS A 148 1.30 -11.22 -24.68
CA HIS A 148 1.11 -12.66 -24.79
C HIS A 148 -0.23 -13.14 -24.21
N GLU A 149 -0.56 -12.72 -22.97
CA GLU A 149 -1.77 -13.18 -22.30
C GLU A 149 -3.05 -12.58 -22.92
N LEU A 150 -3.01 -11.32 -23.39
CA LEU A 150 -4.15 -10.68 -24.03
C LEU A 150 -4.32 -11.08 -25.51
N ALA A 151 -3.35 -11.74 -26.13
CA ALA A 151 -3.45 -12.31 -27.46
C ALA A 151 -4.09 -13.71 -27.47
N LYS A 152 -4.31 -14.32 -26.31
CA LYS A 152 -5.05 -15.59 -26.16
C LYS A 152 -6.53 -15.34 -25.91
N PRO A 153 -7.40 -16.31 -26.22
CA PRO A 153 -8.78 -16.26 -25.77
C PRO A 153 -8.85 -16.52 -24.24
N PHE A 154 -9.52 -15.65 -23.52
CA PHE A 154 -9.76 -15.82 -22.07
C PHE A 154 -11.15 -15.31 -21.66
N GLU A 155 -11.71 -15.90 -20.60
CA GLU A 155 -12.97 -15.50 -19.96
C GLU A 155 -12.71 -14.56 -18.78
N VAL A 156 -11.64 -14.81 -18.02
CA VAL A 156 -11.23 -14.00 -16.87
C VAL A 156 -9.76 -13.64 -16.96
N LEU A 157 -9.46 -12.38 -16.69
CA LEU A 157 -8.09 -11.86 -16.56
C LEU A 157 -7.77 -11.62 -15.09
N PHE A 158 -6.70 -12.26 -14.62
CA PHE A 158 -6.13 -12.04 -13.30
C PHE A 158 -4.86 -11.19 -13.41
N LEU A 159 -4.78 -10.12 -12.58
CA LEU A 159 -3.63 -9.22 -12.55
C LEU A 159 -3.13 -9.07 -11.11
N ASP A 160 -1.85 -9.34 -10.87
CA ASP A 160 -1.23 -9.15 -9.56
C ASP A 160 -0.26 -7.97 -9.60
N GLU A 161 -0.67 -6.81 -9.09
CA GLU A 161 0.09 -5.54 -9.03
C GLU A 161 0.63 -5.07 -10.41
N PRO A 162 -0.19 -4.97 -11.46
CA PRO A 162 0.29 -4.70 -12.80
C PRO A 162 0.83 -3.28 -13.01
N SER A 163 0.57 -2.35 -12.10
CA SER A 163 1.02 -0.96 -12.19
C SER A 163 2.46 -0.75 -11.68
N ASN A 164 3.03 -1.69 -10.90
CA ASN A 164 4.27 -1.47 -10.16
C ASN A 164 5.51 -1.21 -11.03
N ASP A 165 5.60 -1.83 -12.20
CA ASP A 165 6.75 -1.73 -13.10
C ASP A 165 6.43 -1.07 -14.44
N LEU A 166 5.23 -0.47 -14.57
CA LEU A 166 4.82 0.26 -15.76
C LEU A 166 5.06 1.77 -15.62
N ASP A 167 5.34 2.44 -16.73
CA ASP A 167 5.32 3.90 -16.78
C ASP A 167 3.88 4.43 -16.91
N LEU A 168 3.69 5.72 -16.66
CA LEU A 168 2.37 6.37 -16.66
C LEU A 168 1.58 6.12 -17.96
N GLU A 169 2.24 6.16 -19.11
CA GLU A 169 1.60 5.97 -20.42
C GLU A 169 1.06 4.54 -20.58
N THR A 170 1.85 3.56 -20.16
CA THR A 170 1.45 2.14 -20.20
C THR A 170 0.36 1.83 -19.16
N VAL A 171 0.41 2.43 -17.96
CA VAL A 171 -0.67 2.32 -16.96
C VAL A 171 -1.98 2.89 -17.50
N ASP A 172 -1.96 4.05 -18.17
CA ASP A 172 -3.14 4.65 -18.78
C ASP A 172 -3.69 3.81 -19.93
N TRP A 173 -2.81 3.21 -20.72
CA TRP A 173 -3.23 2.24 -21.74
C TRP A 173 -3.95 1.04 -21.09
N LEU A 174 -3.37 0.47 -20.03
CA LEU A 174 -3.96 -0.69 -19.35
C LEU A 174 -5.32 -0.35 -18.73
N LYS A 175 -5.47 0.79 -18.07
CA LYS A 175 -6.76 1.29 -17.55
C LYS A 175 -7.82 1.35 -18.65
N ARG A 176 -7.52 2.03 -19.75
CA ARG A 176 -8.43 2.13 -20.90
C ARG A 176 -8.77 0.77 -21.51
N LYS A 177 -7.82 -0.16 -21.51
CA LYS A 177 -8.03 -1.52 -22.03
C LYS A 177 -8.99 -2.28 -21.13
N ILE A 178 -8.78 -2.27 -19.81
CA ILE A 178 -9.65 -2.93 -18.82
C ILE A 178 -11.08 -2.38 -18.87
N GLN A 179 -11.25 -1.06 -18.93
CA GLN A 179 -12.56 -0.41 -19.01
C GLN A 179 -13.37 -0.86 -20.25
N LYS A 180 -12.68 -1.10 -21.38
CA LYS A 180 -13.32 -1.53 -22.63
C LYS A 180 -13.52 -3.04 -22.74
N MET A 181 -12.90 -3.84 -21.86
CA MET A 181 -13.04 -5.29 -21.86
C MET A 181 -14.43 -5.73 -21.43
N LYS A 182 -14.99 -6.70 -22.15
CA LYS A 182 -16.24 -7.39 -21.76
C LYS A 182 -16.00 -8.53 -20.79
N GLN A 183 -14.78 -9.04 -20.74
CA GLN A 183 -14.35 -10.12 -19.85
C GLN A 183 -14.28 -9.62 -18.41
N THR A 184 -14.44 -10.55 -17.47
CA THR A 184 -14.23 -10.30 -16.05
C THR A 184 -12.74 -10.03 -15.78
N VAL A 185 -12.44 -9.05 -14.94
CA VAL A 185 -11.07 -8.77 -14.51
C VAL A 185 -11.01 -8.77 -12.99
N ILE A 186 -10.14 -9.59 -12.43
CA ILE A 186 -9.87 -9.65 -10.98
C ILE A 186 -8.43 -9.22 -10.77
N PHE A 187 -8.22 -8.16 -10.00
CA PHE A 187 -6.88 -7.60 -9.91
C PHE A 187 -6.54 -7.10 -8.51
N ILE A 188 -5.24 -7.12 -8.24
CA ILE A 188 -4.65 -6.50 -7.05
C ILE A 188 -3.94 -5.24 -7.52
N SER A 189 -4.16 -4.12 -6.85
CA SER A 189 -3.39 -2.89 -7.09
C SER A 189 -3.25 -2.05 -5.83
N HIS A 190 -2.11 -1.38 -5.71
CA HIS A 190 -1.87 -0.33 -4.71
C HIS A 190 -2.08 1.08 -5.28
N ASP A 191 -2.27 1.23 -6.58
CA ASP A 191 -2.47 2.52 -7.25
C ASP A 191 -3.93 2.99 -7.11
N GLU A 192 -4.17 4.06 -6.34
CA GLU A 192 -5.51 4.62 -6.14
C GLU A 192 -6.15 5.14 -7.43
N ASP A 193 -5.36 5.71 -8.36
CA ASP A 193 -5.87 6.21 -9.64
C ASP A 193 -6.27 5.06 -10.55
N PHE A 194 -5.51 3.96 -10.53
CA PHE A 194 -5.87 2.73 -11.23
C PHE A 194 -7.17 2.13 -10.68
N LEU A 195 -7.29 2.04 -9.35
CA LEU A 195 -8.49 1.52 -8.66
C LEU A 195 -9.73 2.35 -8.97
N SER A 196 -9.65 3.69 -8.85
CA SER A 196 -10.82 4.56 -9.05
C SER A 196 -11.32 4.57 -10.50
N GLN A 197 -10.45 4.30 -11.47
CA GLN A 197 -10.86 4.27 -12.88
C GLN A 197 -11.29 2.90 -13.38
N THR A 198 -10.97 1.81 -12.66
CA THR A 198 -11.19 0.46 -13.19
C THR A 198 -12.06 -0.44 -12.33
N ALA A 199 -12.14 -0.24 -11.01
CA ALA A 199 -12.86 -1.14 -10.12
C ALA A 199 -14.36 -0.83 -10.06
N ASP A 200 -15.20 -1.89 -10.17
CA ASP A 200 -16.65 -1.86 -9.93
C ASP A 200 -16.98 -2.42 -8.53
N THR A 201 -16.14 -3.33 -8.05
CA THR A 201 -16.29 -4.01 -6.77
C THR A 201 -14.96 -4.07 -6.04
N ILE A 202 -14.98 -3.80 -4.74
CA ILE A 202 -13.82 -3.83 -3.85
C ILE A 202 -13.93 -5.01 -2.90
N VAL A 203 -12.91 -5.87 -2.88
CA VAL A 203 -12.67 -6.89 -1.85
C VAL A 203 -11.51 -6.42 -0.99
N HIS A 204 -11.80 -5.98 0.23
CA HIS A 204 -10.78 -5.47 1.13
C HIS A 204 -10.41 -6.50 2.20
N LEU A 205 -9.15 -6.97 2.17
CA LEU A 205 -8.59 -7.89 3.16
C LEU A 205 -7.91 -7.09 4.27
N ARG A 206 -8.44 -7.19 5.48
CA ARG A 206 -7.93 -6.46 6.66
C ARG A 206 -7.51 -7.44 7.74
N LEU A 207 -6.45 -7.11 8.44
CA LEU A 207 -6.09 -7.75 9.71
C LEU A 207 -6.42 -6.76 10.84
N VAL A 208 -7.37 -7.13 11.69
CA VAL A 208 -7.83 -6.31 12.81
C VAL A 208 -7.33 -6.86 14.15
N LYS A 209 -7.54 -6.11 15.25
CA LYS A 209 -7.11 -6.47 16.60
C LYS A 209 -5.62 -6.79 16.69
N HIS A 210 -4.78 -5.85 16.27
CA HIS A 210 -3.33 -6.02 16.22
C HIS A 210 -2.92 -7.22 15.35
N ARG A 211 -3.53 -7.35 14.18
CA ARG A 211 -3.27 -8.40 13.16
C ARG A 211 -3.59 -9.84 13.61
N LYS A 212 -4.44 -9.99 14.62
CA LYS A 212 -4.82 -11.33 15.13
C LYS A 212 -6.04 -11.92 14.44
N GLU A 213 -6.91 -11.08 13.90
CA GLU A 213 -8.14 -11.51 13.26
C GLU A 213 -8.22 -10.98 11.84
N ALA A 214 -8.58 -11.84 10.90
CA ALA A 214 -8.85 -11.44 9.52
C ALA A 214 -10.30 -10.96 9.40
N GLU A 215 -10.49 -9.87 8.69
CA GLU A 215 -11.78 -9.34 8.29
C GLU A 215 -11.79 -9.14 6.78
N THR A 216 -12.80 -9.67 6.11
CA THR A 216 -12.96 -9.52 4.67
C THR A 216 -14.22 -8.69 4.40
N LEU A 217 -14.05 -7.57 3.73
CA LEU A 217 -15.15 -6.68 3.36
C LEU A 217 -15.36 -6.74 1.84
N VAL A 218 -16.61 -6.84 1.43
CA VAL A 218 -17.01 -6.82 0.01
C VAL A 218 -17.97 -5.66 -0.19
N GLU A 219 -17.61 -4.74 -1.09
CA GLU A 219 -18.41 -3.57 -1.40
C GLU A 219 -18.55 -3.40 -2.93
N HIS A 220 -19.78 -3.40 -3.43
CA HIS A 220 -20.09 -3.18 -4.85
C HIS A 220 -20.14 -1.67 -5.15
N LEU A 221 -18.97 -1.03 -5.04
CA LEU A 221 -18.76 0.40 -5.21
C LEU A 221 -17.43 0.63 -5.93
N ASP A 222 -17.34 1.73 -6.67
CA ASP A 222 -16.05 2.24 -7.13
C ASP A 222 -15.15 2.64 -5.95
N TYR A 223 -13.84 2.70 -6.19
CA TYR A 223 -12.87 2.93 -5.12
C TYR A 223 -13.04 4.29 -4.42
N ASP A 224 -13.41 5.35 -5.13
CA ASP A 224 -13.54 6.67 -4.52
C ASP A 224 -14.72 6.71 -3.55
N ARG A 225 -15.89 6.18 -3.94
CA ARG A 225 -17.05 6.03 -3.05
C ARG A 225 -16.77 5.11 -1.86
N TYR A 226 -16.08 4.01 -2.10
CA TYR A 226 -15.63 3.12 -1.03
C TYR A 226 -14.74 3.85 -0.02
N SER A 227 -13.75 4.61 -0.50
CA SER A 227 -12.83 5.40 0.35
C SER A 227 -13.56 6.46 1.17
N GLU A 228 -14.52 7.17 0.56
CA GLU A 228 -15.35 8.17 1.25
C GLU A 228 -16.24 7.54 2.32
N GLN A 229 -16.93 6.45 1.98
CA GLN A 229 -17.77 5.70 2.93
C GLN A 229 -16.94 5.18 4.11
N ARG A 230 -15.76 4.63 3.86
CA ARG A 230 -14.84 4.17 4.89
C ARG A 230 -14.43 5.31 5.84
N LYS A 231 -14.02 6.46 5.30
CA LYS A 231 -13.66 7.65 6.10
C LYS A 231 -14.85 8.15 6.94
N ALA A 232 -16.04 8.20 6.36
CA ALA A 232 -17.26 8.61 7.06
C ALA A 232 -17.63 7.65 8.20
N ASN A 233 -17.54 6.33 7.95
CA ASN A 233 -17.82 5.31 8.97
C ASN A 233 -16.82 5.37 10.11
N PHE A 234 -15.52 5.53 9.81
CA PHE A 234 -14.48 5.70 10.80
C PHE A 234 -14.69 6.96 11.67
N ALA A 235 -15.03 8.09 11.05
CA ALA A 235 -15.31 9.32 11.78
C ALA A 235 -16.52 9.17 12.71
N ARG A 236 -17.61 8.53 12.24
CA ARG A 236 -18.81 8.25 13.06
C ARG A 236 -18.48 7.35 14.24
N GLN A 237 -17.80 6.23 14.03
CA GLN A 237 -17.43 5.30 15.10
C GLN A 237 -16.49 5.95 16.10
N SER A 238 -15.51 6.73 15.65
CA SER A 238 -14.58 7.47 16.51
C SER A 238 -15.33 8.50 17.37
N GLN A 239 -16.28 9.24 16.79
CA GLN A 239 -17.09 10.21 17.52
C GLN A 239 -18.00 9.53 18.54
N GLN A 240 -18.61 8.39 18.18
CA GLN A 240 -19.45 7.62 19.09
C GLN A 240 -18.63 7.06 20.25
N ALA A 241 -17.48 6.42 19.98
CA ALA A 241 -16.57 5.93 21.01
C ALA A 241 -16.11 7.05 21.97
N ALA A 242 -15.79 8.24 21.44
CA ALA A 242 -15.42 9.39 22.26
C ALA A 242 -16.58 9.89 23.13
N ASN A 243 -17.82 9.88 22.62
CA ASN A 243 -19.01 10.25 23.37
C ASN A 243 -19.31 9.24 24.48
N ASP A 244 -19.23 7.94 24.16
CA ASP A 244 -19.45 6.85 25.12
C ASP A 244 -18.39 6.91 26.22
N GLN A 245 -17.12 7.12 25.89
CA GLN A 245 -16.05 7.28 26.88
C GLN A 245 -16.29 8.49 27.79
N ARG A 246 -16.67 9.64 27.25
CA ARG A 246 -17.00 10.84 28.05
C ARG A 246 -18.18 10.62 28.98
N ALA A 247 -19.21 9.89 28.52
CA ALA A 247 -20.37 9.55 29.34
C ALA A 247 -19.98 8.60 30.50
N TYR A 248 -19.14 7.60 30.17
CA TYR A 248 -18.57 6.68 31.17
C TYR A 248 -17.73 7.41 32.21
N ASP A 249 -16.79 8.25 31.77
CA ASP A 249 -15.92 9.01 32.68
C ASP A 249 -16.73 9.90 33.63
N LYS A 250 -17.77 10.59 33.15
CA LYS A 250 -18.68 11.37 33.99
C LYS A 250 -19.43 10.50 35.01
N THR A 251 -19.86 9.32 34.60
CA THR A 251 -20.56 8.37 35.49
C THR A 251 -19.61 7.82 36.55
N MET A 252 -18.41 7.45 36.16
CA MET A 252 -17.37 6.98 37.07
C MET A 252 -16.92 8.05 38.07
N GLU A 253 -16.79 9.29 37.63
CA GLU A 253 -16.46 10.41 38.54
C GLU A 253 -17.55 10.63 39.58
N LYS A 254 -18.84 10.63 39.19
CA LYS A 254 -19.96 10.69 40.15
C LYS A 254 -19.94 9.50 41.14
N HIS A 255 -19.72 8.30 40.61
CA HIS A 255 -19.64 7.08 41.42
C HIS A 255 -18.48 7.14 42.39
N ARG A 256 -17.30 7.59 41.97
CA ARG A 256 -16.11 7.76 42.83
C ARG A 256 -16.37 8.73 43.98
N ARG A 257 -17.06 9.84 43.73
CA ARG A 257 -17.48 10.81 44.76
C ARG A 257 -18.43 10.16 45.76
N VAL A 258 -19.43 9.38 45.31
CA VAL A 258 -20.37 8.66 46.19
C VAL A 258 -19.62 7.62 47.01
N LYS A 259 -18.72 6.84 46.41
CA LYS A 259 -17.89 5.84 47.12
C LYS A 259 -17.07 6.49 48.21
N GLN A 260 -16.38 7.58 47.92
CA GLN A 260 -15.54 8.33 48.87
C GLN A 260 -16.35 8.91 50.03
N ASN A 261 -17.55 9.45 49.76
CA ASN A 261 -18.43 9.96 50.82
C ASN A 261 -18.92 8.85 51.77
N VAL A 262 -19.29 7.67 51.20
CA VAL A 262 -19.69 6.50 51.99
C VAL A 262 -18.53 5.96 52.82
N GLU A 263 -17.32 5.89 52.28
CA GLU A 263 -16.11 5.47 53.00
C GLU A 263 -15.77 6.41 54.14
N THR A 264 -15.83 7.72 53.91
CA THR A 264 -15.55 8.73 54.92
C THR A 264 -16.59 8.67 56.07
N ALA A 265 -17.88 8.55 55.70
CA ALA A 265 -18.95 8.39 56.68
C ALA A 265 -18.80 7.09 57.48
N LEU A 266 -18.38 6.00 56.86
CA LEU A 266 -18.19 4.70 57.52
C LEU A 266 -17.05 4.76 58.55
N ARG A 267 -15.95 5.48 58.23
CA ARG A 267 -14.81 5.69 59.16
C ARG A 267 -15.16 6.60 60.31
N ALA A 268 -16.05 7.58 60.14
CA ALA A 268 -16.43 8.56 61.14
C ALA A 268 -17.53 8.08 62.07
N THR A 269 -18.29 7.03 61.73
CA THR A 269 -19.46 6.56 62.49
C THR A 269 -19.06 5.66 63.63
N LYS A 270 -19.48 6.03 64.86
CA LYS A 270 -19.35 5.22 66.10
C LYS A 270 -20.62 4.46 66.43
N ASP A 271 -21.74 4.76 65.76
CA ASP A 271 -23.04 4.11 65.96
C ASP A 271 -23.14 2.79 65.21
N SER A 272 -23.45 1.71 65.82
CA SER A 272 -23.52 0.36 65.25
C SER A 272 -24.63 0.21 64.19
N THR A 273 -25.78 0.92 64.41
CA THR A 273 -26.91 0.87 63.47
C THR A 273 -26.63 1.65 62.21
N ALA A 274 -26.08 2.85 62.32
CA ALA A 274 -25.65 3.67 61.20
C ALA A 274 -24.49 2.98 60.42
N GLY A 275 -23.56 2.33 61.12
CA GLY A 275 -22.48 1.56 60.54
C GLY A 275 -22.97 0.40 59.66
N ARG A 276 -24.01 -0.34 60.08
CA ARG A 276 -24.62 -1.43 59.28
C ARG A 276 -25.29 -0.89 58.01
N LEU A 277 -25.99 0.24 58.07
CA LEU A 277 -26.62 0.89 56.93
C LEU A 277 -25.59 1.38 55.89
N LEU A 278 -24.50 2.01 56.38
CA LEU A 278 -23.40 2.46 55.51
C LEU A 278 -22.66 1.28 54.89
N ALA A 279 -22.45 0.17 55.62
CA ALA A 279 -21.85 -1.05 55.03
C ALA A 279 -22.75 -1.67 53.94
N LYS A 280 -24.09 -1.67 54.14
CA LYS A 280 -25.02 -2.10 53.07
C LYS A 280 -24.94 -1.20 51.86
N LYS A 281 -24.88 0.13 52.05
CA LYS A 281 -24.72 1.11 50.97
C LYS A 281 -23.39 0.91 50.23
N MET A 282 -22.30 0.62 50.96
CA MET A 282 -21.00 0.31 50.33
C MET A 282 -21.06 -0.94 49.46
N LYS A 283 -21.72 -2.02 49.91
CA LYS A 283 -21.93 -3.21 49.05
C LYS A 283 -22.67 -2.88 47.76
N THR A 284 -23.67 -2.00 47.82
CA THR A 284 -24.41 -1.54 46.62
C THR A 284 -23.49 -0.74 45.68
N VAL A 285 -22.66 0.15 46.25
CA VAL A 285 -21.69 0.95 45.47
C VAL A 285 -20.68 0.03 44.76
N ILE A 286 -20.12 -0.96 45.43
CA ILE A 286 -19.19 -1.94 44.84
C ILE A 286 -19.87 -2.78 43.76
N SER A 287 -21.13 -3.16 43.99
CA SER A 287 -21.89 -3.90 42.96
C SER A 287 -22.16 -3.06 41.70
N GLN A 288 -22.43 -1.76 41.85
CA GLN A 288 -22.58 -0.83 40.74
C GLN A 288 -21.25 -0.64 39.98
N GLU A 289 -20.12 -0.57 40.71
CA GLU A 289 -18.79 -0.47 40.10
C GLU A 289 -18.52 -1.65 39.14
N LYS A 290 -18.77 -2.88 39.59
CA LYS A 290 -18.65 -4.09 38.77
C LYS A 290 -19.59 -4.10 37.57
N ARG A 291 -20.77 -3.49 37.68
CA ARG A 291 -21.68 -3.35 36.55
C ARG A 291 -21.16 -2.35 35.55
N PHE A 292 -20.63 -1.20 35.97
CA PHE A 292 -20.02 -0.21 35.10
C PHE A 292 -18.78 -0.77 34.39
N GLU A 293 -17.96 -1.58 35.07
CA GLU A 293 -16.84 -2.27 34.45
C GLU A 293 -17.28 -3.22 33.33
N LYS A 294 -18.39 -3.95 33.52
CA LYS A 294 -18.97 -4.80 32.47
C LYS A 294 -19.55 -3.98 31.32
N GLU A 295 -20.21 -2.86 31.60
CA GLU A 295 -20.72 -1.93 30.61
C GLU A 295 -19.57 -1.33 29.78
N ALA A 296 -18.43 -0.99 30.42
CA ALA A 296 -17.23 -0.51 29.76
C ALA A 296 -16.65 -1.53 28.77
N GLN A 297 -16.70 -2.83 29.09
CA GLN A 297 -16.26 -3.90 28.18
C GLN A 297 -17.14 -4.04 26.94
N SER A 298 -18.39 -3.63 27.02
CA SER A 298 -19.35 -3.65 25.91
C SER A 298 -19.43 -2.33 25.12
N MET A 299 -18.70 -1.29 25.55
CA MET A 299 -18.67 -0.01 24.84
C MET A 299 -17.99 -0.15 23.48
N ILE A 300 -18.44 0.64 22.53
CA ILE A 300 -17.80 0.75 21.24
C ILE A 300 -16.39 1.26 21.46
N GLN A 301 -15.42 0.39 21.24
CA GLN A 301 -14.01 0.80 21.27
C GLN A 301 -13.74 1.75 20.10
N LYS A 302 -12.87 2.74 20.33
CA LYS A 302 -12.39 3.58 19.24
C LYS A 302 -11.85 2.65 18.14
N PRO A 303 -12.33 2.76 16.89
CA PRO A 303 -11.83 1.91 15.82
C PRO A 303 -10.34 2.14 15.70
N LEU A 304 -9.57 1.07 15.77
CA LEU A 304 -8.14 1.11 15.46
C LEU A 304 -8.05 1.19 13.93
N GLU A 305 -7.61 2.31 13.42
CA GLU A 305 -7.24 2.43 12.02
C GLU A 305 -5.85 1.80 11.89
N GLU A 306 -5.83 0.48 11.63
CA GLU A 306 -4.59 -0.31 11.61
C GLU A 306 -3.65 0.10 10.46
N GLU A 307 -4.19 0.82 9.48
CA GLU A 307 -3.46 1.35 8.34
C GLU A 307 -3.04 2.82 8.54
N GLN A 308 -3.34 3.44 9.69
CA GLN A 308 -3.04 4.85 9.95
C GLN A 308 -1.54 5.09 10.16
N ILE A 309 -0.99 6.07 9.47
CA ILE A 309 0.38 6.52 9.61
C ILE A 309 0.36 7.87 10.32
N GLN A 310 0.49 7.87 11.65
CA GLN A 310 0.53 9.10 12.46
C GLN A 310 1.98 9.59 12.62
N LEU A 311 2.55 10.09 11.55
CA LEU A 311 3.89 10.69 11.53
C LEU A 311 3.80 12.17 11.16
N PHE A 312 4.66 12.96 11.77
CA PHE A 312 4.76 14.40 11.51
C PHE A 312 6.24 14.81 11.53
N PHE A 313 6.64 15.59 10.54
CA PHE A 313 7.91 16.29 10.61
C PHE A 313 7.76 17.51 11.53
N SER A 314 8.47 17.54 12.64
CA SER A 314 8.47 18.65 13.60
C SER A 314 9.87 19.18 13.83
N ASP A 315 9.97 20.46 14.22
CA ASP A 315 11.21 21.10 14.63
C ASP A 315 12.35 20.99 13.59
N ILE A 316 12.02 21.20 12.32
CA ILE A 316 13.00 21.25 11.22
C ILE A 316 13.13 22.69 10.76
N GLU A 317 14.37 23.19 10.69
CA GLU A 317 14.66 24.51 10.13
C GLU A 317 14.77 24.41 8.60
N PRO A 318 13.84 25.03 7.83
CA PRO A 318 13.90 25.00 6.39
C PRO A 318 15.12 25.78 5.88
N LEU A 319 15.73 25.30 4.82
CA LEU A 319 16.73 26.08 4.08
C LEU A 319 16.06 27.32 3.46
N ALA A 320 16.83 28.40 3.29
CA ALA A 320 16.31 29.62 2.65
C ALA A 320 15.74 29.29 1.26
N ALA A 321 14.53 29.77 0.96
CA ALA A 321 13.85 29.48 -0.30
C ALA A 321 14.65 29.92 -1.53
N SER A 322 15.45 31.01 -1.41
CA SER A 322 16.31 31.51 -2.50
C SER A 322 17.63 30.75 -2.68
N LYS A 323 18.00 29.89 -1.71
CA LYS A 323 19.28 29.17 -1.73
C LYS A 323 19.31 28.12 -2.82
N VAL A 324 20.22 28.25 -3.78
CA VAL A 324 20.42 27.25 -4.84
C VAL A 324 21.19 26.07 -4.28
N LEU A 325 20.56 24.88 -4.39
CA LEU A 325 21.10 23.61 -3.92
C LEU A 325 21.72 22.81 -5.07
N ILE A 326 21.07 22.75 -6.21
CA ILE A 326 21.55 22.06 -7.42
C ILE A 326 21.40 23.04 -8.59
N GLN A 327 22.41 23.08 -9.44
CA GLN A 327 22.38 23.80 -10.69
C GLN A 327 23.01 22.92 -11.77
N LEU A 328 22.19 22.44 -12.69
CA LEU A 328 22.61 21.70 -13.88
C LEU A 328 22.49 22.61 -15.10
N GLU A 329 23.59 22.81 -15.81
CA GLU A 329 23.65 23.61 -17.02
C GLU A 329 24.17 22.75 -18.18
N LYS A 330 23.23 22.15 -18.96
CA LYS A 330 23.54 21.28 -20.08
C LYS A 330 24.44 20.07 -19.75
N GLU A 331 24.18 19.45 -18.60
CA GLU A 331 24.91 18.26 -18.19
C GLU A 331 24.29 16.97 -18.78
N ASN A 332 25.12 15.99 -19.04
CA ASN A 332 24.66 14.68 -19.48
C ASN A 332 24.55 13.72 -18.30
N LEU A 333 23.57 12.82 -18.38
CA LEU A 333 23.37 11.73 -17.42
C LEU A 333 23.99 10.45 -17.99
N PHE A 334 24.85 9.81 -17.21
CA PHE A 334 25.55 8.59 -17.61
C PHE A 334 25.25 7.43 -16.68
N ILE A 335 25.27 6.22 -17.22
CA ILE A 335 25.46 4.98 -16.48
C ILE A 335 26.64 4.23 -17.10
N GLY A 336 27.75 4.14 -16.37
CA GLY A 336 29.02 3.70 -16.97
C GLY A 336 29.42 4.58 -18.14
N LYS A 337 29.52 3.99 -19.35
CA LYS A 337 29.85 4.71 -20.59
C LYS A 337 28.61 5.12 -21.42
N ARG A 338 27.41 4.69 -21.02
CA ARG A 338 26.17 4.94 -21.78
C ARG A 338 25.55 6.27 -21.35
N ILE A 339 25.23 7.11 -22.32
CA ILE A 339 24.44 8.33 -22.08
C ILE A 339 22.97 7.92 -21.95
N LEU A 340 22.32 8.31 -20.86
CA LEU A 340 20.89 8.11 -20.62
C LEU A 340 20.08 9.31 -21.05
N ALA A 341 20.54 10.52 -20.70
CA ALA A 341 19.92 11.78 -21.09
C ALA A 341 20.99 12.83 -21.35
N GLN A 342 20.69 13.74 -22.27
CA GLN A 342 21.59 14.83 -22.69
C GLN A 342 21.04 16.17 -22.24
N GLU A 343 21.90 17.17 -22.15
CA GLU A 343 21.55 18.57 -21.92
C GLU A 343 20.59 18.82 -20.73
N LEU A 344 20.79 18.13 -19.62
CA LEU A 344 19.99 18.37 -18.42
C LEU A 344 20.16 19.81 -17.95
N ARG A 345 19.03 20.50 -17.78
CA ARG A 345 18.95 21.85 -17.20
C ARG A 345 17.97 21.82 -16.04
N LEU A 346 18.45 22.11 -14.84
CA LEU A 346 17.61 22.16 -13.65
C LEU A 346 18.26 23.02 -12.59
N THR A 347 17.50 23.93 -12.03
CA THR A 347 17.88 24.65 -10.81
C THR A 347 16.95 24.23 -9.69
N VAL A 348 17.50 23.75 -8.59
CA VAL A 348 16.77 23.35 -7.38
C VAL A 348 17.13 24.28 -6.23
N ARG A 349 16.11 24.80 -5.56
CA ARG A 349 16.23 25.72 -4.43
C ARG A 349 15.84 25.04 -3.12
N GLY A 350 16.10 25.71 -1.99
CA GLY A 350 15.98 25.15 -0.65
C GLY A 350 14.61 24.62 -0.25
N GLN A 351 13.53 25.15 -0.83
CA GLN A 351 12.15 24.75 -0.51
C GLN A 351 11.36 24.25 -1.72
N ASP A 352 12.05 23.94 -2.82
CA ASP A 352 11.38 23.42 -4.01
C ASP A 352 10.87 22.01 -3.77
N LYS A 353 9.64 21.73 -4.21
CA LYS A 353 9.03 20.41 -4.24
C LYS A 353 8.86 19.97 -5.70
N ILE A 354 9.76 19.11 -6.14
CA ILE A 354 9.91 18.74 -7.56
C ILE A 354 9.55 17.27 -7.74
N GLY A 355 8.64 17.00 -8.68
CA GLY A 355 8.33 15.66 -9.19
C GLY A 355 9.09 15.38 -10.48
N ILE A 356 9.63 14.17 -10.63
CA ILE A 356 10.29 13.68 -11.84
C ILE A 356 9.52 12.48 -12.36
N ILE A 357 9.02 12.57 -13.59
CA ILE A 357 8.33 11.50 -14.30
C ILE A 357 9.12 11.12 -15.57
N GLY A 358 8.72 10.05 -16.24
CA GLY A 358 9.29 9.66 -17.53
C GLY A 358 9.26 8.14 -17.74
N PRO A 359 9.58 7.66 -18.95
CA PRO A 359 9.58 6.25 -19.27
C PRO A 359 10.48 5.41 -18.37
N ASN A 360 10.19 4.13 -18.29
CA ASN A 360 11.06 3.21 -17.57
C ASN A 360 12.42 3.07 -18.26
N GLY A 361 13.49 2.95 -17.48
CA GLY A 361 14.86 2.84 -18.00
C GLY A 361 15.48 4.14 -18.52
N VAL A 362 14.77 5.28 -18.52
CA VAL A 362 15.32 6.58 -18.95
C VAL A 362 16.38 7.16 -18.02
N GLY A 363 16.48 6.63 -16.78
CA GLY A 363 17.51 7.05 -15.82
C GLY A 363 17.00 7.88 -14.63
N LYS A 364 15.71 7.82 -14.29
CA LYS A 364 15.12 8.57 -13.16
C LYS A 364 15.86 8.32 -11.83
N SER A 365 16.02 7.06 -11.43
CA SER A 365 16.74 6.69 -10.20
C SER A 365 18.24 7.04 -10.28
N THR A 366 18.85 6.96 -11.48
CA THR A 366 20.24 7.40 -11.69
C THR A 366 20.39 8.90 -11.47
N LEU A 367 19.40 9.69 -11.91
CA LEU A 367 19.36 11.14 -11.67
C LEU A 367 19.21 11.45 -10.19
N LEU A 368 18.38 10.71 -9.44
CA LEU A 368 18.28 10.86 -7.99
C LEU A 368 19.60 10.54 -7.28
N VAL A 369 20.31 9.48 -7.70
CA VAL A 369 21.63 9.14 -7.16
C VAL A 369 22.64 10.26 -7.44
N LYS A 370 22.62 10.87 -8.63
CA LYS A 370 23.45 12.06 -8.95
C LYS A 370 23.11 13.22 -8.01
N PHE A 371 21.84 13.50 -7.75
CA PHE A 371 21.42 14.54 -6.81
C PHE A 371 21.87 14.20 -5.38
N GLN A 372 21.75 12.95 -4.96
CA GLN A 372 22.25 12.50 -3.66
C GLN A 372 23.75 12.82 -3.49
N GLN A 373 24.57 12.53 -4.49
CA GLN A 373 26.00 12.82 -4.45
C GLN A 373 26.28 14.33 -4.33
N LEU A 374 25.59 15.16 -5.12
CA LEU A 374 25.75 16.60 -5.10
C LEU A 374 25.33 17.23 -3.77
N LEU A 375 24.22 16.76 -3.19
CA LEU A 375 23.68 17.30 -1.93
C LEU A 375 24.46 16.81 -0.71
N SER A 376 24.90 15.54 -0.70
CA SER A 376 25.68 14.97 0.42
C SER A 376 27.07 15.59 0.58
N ALA A 377 27.59 16.24 -0.47
CA ALA A 377 28.87 16.99 -0.40
C ALA A 377 28.74 18.30 0.39
N ARG A 378 27.52 18.74 0.71
CA ARG A 378 27.26 20.04 1.38
C ARG A 378 26.98 19.84 2.85
N ARG A 379 27.81 20.39 3.72
CA ARG A 379 27.71 20.23 5.20
C ARG A 379 26.41 20.78 5.80
N GLU A 380 25.84 21.82 5.19
CA GLU A 380 24.61 22.47 5.66
C GLU A 380 23.32 21.72 5.28
N ILE A 381 23.42 20.65 4.49
CA ILE A 381 22.29 19.86 4.06
C ILE A 381 22.23 18.56 4.88
N SER A 382 21.18 18.44 5.69
CA SER A 382 20.77 17.16 6.28
C SER A 382 19.86 16.45 5.30
N LEU A 383 20.42 15.52 4.54
CA LEU A 383 19.73 14.83 3.46
C LEU A 383 19.01 13.57 3.94
N GLY A 384 17.68 13.51 3.74
CA GLY A 384 16.90 12.28 3.84
C GLY A 384 16.75 11.62 2.47
N PHE A 385 16.98 10.32 2.40
CA PHE A 385 16.83 9.55 1.17
C PHE A 385 15.99 8.30 1.40
N MET A 386 14.95 8.14 0.59
CA MET A 386 14.10 6.93 0.54
C MET A 386 14.26 6.29 -0.84
N PRO A 387 14.98 5.16 -0.95
CA PRO A 387 15.16 4.46 -2.21
C PRO A 387 13.93 3.61 -2.56
N GLN A 388 13.75 3.29 -3.83
CA GLN A 388 12.72 2.36 -4.30
C GLN A 388 12.91 0.95 -3.72
N ASP A 389 14.15 0.49 -3.66
CA ASP A 389 14.54 -0.77 -3.02
C ASP A 389 15.01 -0.49 -1.59
N TYR A 390 14.17 -0.83 -0.61
CA TYR A 390 14.43 -0.58 0.81
C TYR A 390 15.63 -1.32 1.35
N HIS A 391 15.98 -2.48 0.77
CA HIS A 391 17.15 -3.27 1.17
C HIS A 391 18.47 -2.50 1.02
N LYS A 392 18.52 -1.53 0.12
CA LYS A 392 19.72 -0.66 -0.05
C LYS A 392 19.96 0.29 1.11
N LYS A 393 18.95 0.51 1.97
CA LYS A 393 19.01 1.46 3.08
C LYS A 393 18.86 0.80 4.44
N LEU A 394 18.05 -0.26 4.53
CA LEU A 394 17.79 -0.98 5.76
C LEU A 394 18.94 -1.95 6.09
N GLN A 395 19.32 -1.99 7.35
CA GLN A 395 20.22 -2.99 7.88
C GLN A 395 19.39 -4.20 8.33
N LEU A 396 19.19 -5.15 7.42
CA LEU A 396 18.23 -6.23 7.53
C LEU A 396 18.43 -7.16 8.75
N ASP A 397 19.67 -7.26 9.24
CA ASP A 397 20.04 -8.10 10.39
C ASP A 397 19.74 -7.44 11.74
N LEU A 398 19.50 -6.12 11.75
CA LEU A 398 19.10 -5.41 12.97
C LEU A 398 17.61 -5.54 13.24
N SER A 399 17.22 -5.31 14.51
CA SER A 399 15.81 -5.08 14.84
C SER A 399 15.42 -3.63 14.53
N PRO A 400 14.10 -3.34 14.30
CA PRO A 400 13.59 -1.98 14.13
C PRO A 400 14.05 -1.00 15.22
N VAL A 401 13.99 -1.41 16.49
CA VAL A 401 14.46 -0.58 17.61
C VAL A 401 15.95 -0.29 17.50
N ALA A 402 16.78 -1.29 17.21
CA ALA A 402 18.22 -1.12 17.07
C ALA A 402 18.59 -0.27 15.85
N TYR A 403 17.87 -0.42 14.73
CA TYR A 403 18.07 0.36 13.52
C TYR A 403 17.77 1.87 13.71
N LEU A 404 16.75 2.20 14.50
CA LEU A 404 16.33 3.58 14.75
C LEU A 404 17.15 4.27 15.85
N SER A 405 17.71 3.51 16.80
CA SER A 405 18.46 4.05 17.93
C SER A 405 19.81 4.65 17.48
N GLN A 406 20.15 5.80 18.04
CA GLN A 406 21.41 6.50 17.82
C GLN A 406 22.30 6.48 19.06
N THR A 407 21.73 6.64 20.25
CA THR A 407 22.47 6.72 21.51
C THR A 407 22.35 5.47 22.36
N GLY A 408 21.26 4.70 22.21
CA GLY A 408 20.95 3.55 23.06
C GLY A 408 20.43 3.92 24.45
N GLU A 409 20.16 5.20 24.69
CA GLU A 409 19.62 5.66 25.97
C GLU A 409 18.18 5.19 26.19
N LYS A 410 17.84 4.92 27.46
CA LYS A 410 16.53 4.37 27.82
C LYS A 410 15.36 5.24 27.37
N GLU A 411 15.50 6.57 27.47
CA GLU A 411 14.46 7.52 27.05
C GLU A 411 14.28 7.53 25.52
N GLU A 412 15.36 7.44 24.75
CA GLU A 412 15.32 7.31 23.29
C GLU A 412 14.61 6.01 22.88
N LEU A 413 15.01 4.88 23.49
CA LEU A 413 14.41 3.58 23.20
C LEU A 413 12.90 3.55 23.51
N GLN A 414 12.46 4.16 24.60
CA GLN A 414 11.03 4.27 24.94
C GLN A 414 10.26 5.12 23.91
N LYS A 415 10.84 6.23 23.44
CA LYS A 415 10.22 7.05 22.36
C LYS A 415 10.13 6.28 21.07
N ILE A 416 11.19 5.58 20.67
CA ILE A 416 11.20 4.74 19.46
C ILE A 416 10.12 3.66 19.55
N GLN A 417 10.02 2.94 20.65
CA GLN A 417 9.00 1.91 20.84
C GLN A 417 7.58 2.50 20.80
N SER A 418 7.38 3.69 21.38
CA SER A 418 6.09 4.39 21.30
C SER A 418 5.72 4.77 19.85
N HIS A 419 6.67 5.26 19.07
CA HIS A 419 6.45 5.55 17.66
C HIS A 419 6.19 4.28 16.82
N LEU A 420 6.94 3.21 17.04
CA LEU A 420 6.70 1.93 16.39
C LEU A 420 5.31 1.37 16.75
N ALA A 421 4.90 1.46 18.01
CA ALA A 421 3.56 1.06 18.45
C ALA A 421 2.46 1.89 17.75
N SER A 422 2.67 3.21 17.56
CA SER A 422 1.71 4.07 16.83
C SER A 422 1.61 3.73 15.34
N LEU A 423 2.62 3.06 14.78
CA LEU A 423 2.63 2.52 13.42
C LEU A 423 2.14 1.06 13.34
N ASN A 424 1.57 0.56 14.45
CA ASN A 424 1.04 -0.80 14.59
C ASN A 424 2.07 -1.93 14.47
N PHE A 425 3.32 -1.67 14.90
CA PHE A 425 4.28 -2.75 15.12
C PHE A 425 3.96 -3.46 16.43
N SER A 426 3.85 -4.78 16.38
CA SER A 426 3.77 -5.60 17.58
C SER A 426 5.11 -5.69 18.31
N TYR A 427 5.10 -6.05 19.59
CA TYR A 427 6.34 -6.17 20.36
C TYR A 427 7.37 -7.15 19.73
N PRO A 428 6.98 -8.34 19.23
CA PRO A 428 7.90 -9.19 18.50
C PRO A 428 8.49 -8.52 17.23
N GLU A 429 7.67 -7.84 16.43
CA GLU A 429 8.12 -7.15 15.21
C GLU A 429 9.11 -6.02 15.50
N MET A 430 9.00 -5.35 16.66
CA MET A 430 9.95 -4.31 17.10
C MET A 430 11.35 -4.87 17.41
N HIS A 431 11.43 -6.15 17.82
CA HIS A 431 12.64 -6.77 18.33
C HIS A 431 13.20 -7.90 17.45
N HIS A 432 12.44 -8.39 16.47
CA HIS A 432 12.93 -9.33 15.47
C HIS A 432 13.67 -8.60 14.35
N GLN A 433 14.41 -9.35 13.54
CA GLN A 433 15.19 -8.78 12.45
C GLN A 433 14.29 -8.18 11.36
N ILE A 434 14.73 -7.07 10.77
CA ILE A 434 14.00 -6.30 9.75
C ILE A 434 13.67 -7.15 8.51
N HIS A 435 14.49 -8.15 8.16
CA HIS A 435 14.21 -9.00 7.01
C HIS A 435 12.92 -9.82 7.14
N SER A 436 12.41 -10.02 8.38
CA SER A 436 11.14 -10.72 8.63
C SER A 436 9.89 -9.84 8.46
N LEU A 437 10.08 -8.53 8.29
CA LEU A 437 9.01 -7.55 8.09
C LEU A 437 8.51 -7.55 6.65
N SER A 438 7.22 -7.29 6.44
CA SER A 438 6.67 -7.04 5.11
C SER A 438 7.23 -5.75 4.50
N GLY A 439 7.19 -5.61 3.17
CA GLY A 439 7.67 -4.39 2.49
C GLY A 439 6.94 -3.13 2.96
N GLY A 440 5.64 -3.21 3.24
CA GLY A 440 4.88 -2.10 3.82
C GLY A 440 5.37 -1.72 5.22
N GLN A 441 5.73 -2.70 6.07
CA GLN A 441 6.34 -2.43 7.37
C GLN A 441 7.75 -1.85 7.24
N GLN A 442 8.56 -2.36 6.32
CA GLN A 442 9.86 -1.78 6.00
C GLN A 442 9.74 -0.34 5.51
N GLY A 443 8.73 -0.04 4.70
CA GLY A 443 8.41 1.34 4.28
C GLY A 443 8.04 2.24 5.45
N LYS A 444 7.16 1.78 6.37
CA LYS A 444 6.80 2.50 7.59
C LYS A 444 8.04 2.76 8.47
N LEU A 445 8.95 1.79 8.57
CA LEU A 445 10.21 1.92 9.32
C LEU A 445 11.13 2.99 8.71
N LEU A 446 11.26 3.02 7.38
CA LEU A 446 12.03 4.05 6.68
C LEU A 446 11.42 5.45 6.85
N LEU A 447 10.10 5.57 6.75
CA LEU A 447 9.40 6.84 7.01
C LEU A 447 9.65 7.33 8.44
N LEU A 448 9.56 6.43 9.44
CA LEU A 448 9.86 6.78 10.82
C LEU A 448 11.32 7.23 10.99
N ASN A 449 12.26 6.53 10.35
CA ASN A 449 13.66 6.93 10.37
C ASN A 449 13.88 8.34 9.77
N LEU A 450 13.19 8.66 8.66
CA LEU A 450 13.23 10.01 8.07
C LEU A 450 12.69 11.05 9.05
N VAL A 451 11.55 10.78 9.70
CA VAL A 451 10.93 11.70 10.66
C VAL A 451 11.85 11.93 11.87
N LEU A 452 12.44 10.88 12.42
CA LEU A 452 13.33 10.98 13.60
C LEU A 452 14.65 11.69 13.30
N ARG A 453 15.18 11.55 12.07
CA ARG A 453 16.45 12.22 11.65
C ARG A 453 16.28 13.67 11.27
N LYS A 454 15.05 14.17 11.11
CA LYS A 454 14.73 15.58 10.82
C LYS A 454 15.55 16.17 9.65
N PRO A 455 15.58 15.54 8.48
CA PRO A 455 16.32 16.09 7.34
C PRO A 455 15.73 17.44 6.90
N ASN A 456 16.56 18.34 6.37
CA ASN A 456 16.12 19.61 5.80
C ASN A 456 16.00 19.59 4.27
N PHE A 457 16.25 18.44 3.64
CA PHE A 457 15.98 18.17 2.23
C PHE A 457 15.73 16.68 2.01
N LEU A 458 14.78 16.32 1.14
CA LEU A 458 14.41 14.94 0.86
C LEU A 458 14.62 14.54 -0.60
N LEU A 459 15.11 13.33 -0.81
CA LEU A 459 15.07 12.62 -2.08
C LEU A 459 14.24 11.35 -1.91
N LEU A 460 13.21 11.18 -2.74
CA LEU A 460 12.24 10.09 -2.64
C LEU A 460 12.13 9.36 -3.98
N ASP A 461 12.33 8.04 -3.96
CA ASP A 461 12.16 7.18 -5.13
C ASP A 461 10.97 6.24 -4.90
N GLU A 462 9.84 6.50 -5.56
CA GLU A 462 8.55 5.79 -5.44
C GLU A 462 8.06 5.64 -3.98
N PRO A 463 7.83 6.76 -3.24
CA PRO A 463 7.59 6.72 -1.80
C PRO A 463 6.25 6.09 -1.40
N THR A 464 5.30 5.90 -2.31
CA THR A 464 3.97 5.33 -2.05
C THR A 464 3.83 3.87 -2.49
N ARG A 465 4.81 3.32 -3.22
CA ARG A 465 4.73 2.04 -3.94
C ARG A 465 4.31 0.83 -3.08
N ASN A 466 4.87 0.68 -1.88
CA ASN A 466 4.66 -0.50 -1.04
C ASN A 466 3.60 -0.29 0.06
N PHE A 467 2.80 0.76 -0.08
CA PHE A 467 1.76 1.08 0.88
C PHE A 467 0.38 0.76 0.33
N SER A 468 -0.52 0.27 1.20
CA SER A 468 -1.90 0.03 0.79
C SER A 468 -2.56 1.32 0.28
N PRO A 469 -3.53 1.22 -0.64
CA PRO A 469 -4.25 2.40 -1.13
C PRO A 469 -4.89 3.21 -0.01
N THR A 470 -5.27 2.54 1.07
CA THR A 470 -5.88 3.15 2.25
C THR A 470 -4.90 3.92 3.14
N SER A 471 -3.58 3.62 3.07
CA SER A 471 -2.51 4.33 3.79
C SER A 471 -1.90 5.48 3.00
N GLN A 472 -1.99 5.47 1.68
CA GLN A 472 -1.37 6.48 0.81
C GLN A 472 -1.81 7.93 1.10
N PRO A 473 -3.10 8.24 1.42
CA PRO A 473 -3.49 9.60 1.77
C PRO A 473 -2.72 10.17 2.97
N GLU A 474 -2.37 9.35 3.96
CA GLU A 474 -1.61 9.81 5.11
C GLU A 474 -0.13 10.09 4.75
N ILE A 475 0.44 9.29 3.84
CA ILE A 475 1.79 9.54 3.32
C ILE A 475 1.82 10.83 2.51
N ARG A 476 0.81 11.07 1.65
CA ARG A 476 0.70 12.33 0.91
C ARG A 476 0.61 13.53 1.84
N LYS A 477 -0.24 13.45 2.89
CA LYS A 477 -0.33 14.51 3.92
C LYS A 477 0.99 14.73 4.65
N LEU A 478 1.73 13.66 4.99
CA LEU A 478 3.04 13.76 5.64
C LEU A 478 4.00 14.60 4.79
N PHE A 479 4.13 14.31 3.49
CA PHE A 479 5.04 15.02 2.60
C PHE A 479 4.48 16.38 2.12
N ALA A 480 3.17 16.54 1.98
CA ALA A 480 2.55 17.83 1.68
C ALA A 480 2.81 18.85 2.79
N ASN A 481 2.74 18.41 4.06
CA ASN A 481 3.00 19.24 5.23
C ASN A 481 4.49 19.41 5.56
N TYR A 482 5.39 18.73 4.86
CA TYR A 482 6.83 18.93 5.02
C TYR A 482 7.25 20.31 4.50
N LEU A 483 7.81 21.15 5.38
CA LEU A 483 8.09 22.56 5.10
C LEU A 483 9.37 22.80 4.28
N CYS A 484 10.23 21.78 4.15
CA CYS A 484 11.49 21.88 3.43
C CYS A 484 11.36 21.39 1.99
N GLY A 485 12.46 21.48 1.24
CA GLY A 485 12.50 21.04 -0.16
C GLY A 485 12.57 19.52 -0.31
N LEU A 486 12.02 19.03 -1.41
CA LEU A 486 12.10 17.62 -1.80
C LEU A 486 12.15 17.44 -3.32
N ILE A 487 12.84 16.39 -3.75
CA ILE A 487 12.74 15.87 -5.12
C ILE A 487 12.24 14.44 -5.03
N THR A 488 11.24 14.12 -5.83
CA THR A 488 10.67 12.78 -5.89
C THR A 488 10.60 12.24 -7.31
N VAL A 489 10.86 10.96 -7.46
CA VAL A 489 10.44 10.18 -8.64
C VAL A 489 9.18 9.44 -8.22
N SER A 490 8.10 9.56 -8.98
CA SER A 490 6.88 8.82 -8.70
C SER A 490 6.03 8.62 -9.94
N HIS A 491 5.31 7.50 -9.97
CA HIS A 491 4.24 7.20 -10.91
C HIS A 491 2.85 7.43 -10.30
N ASP A 492 2.77 7.78 -9.01
CA ASP A 492 1.52 8.12 -8.33
C ASP A 492 1.10 9.56 -8.66
N ARG A 493 0.07 9.70 -9.50
CA ARG A 493 -0.46 11.01 -9.92
C ARG A 493 -1.02 11.82 -8.77
N ARG A 494 -1.70 11.17 -7.81
CA ARG A 494 -2.28 11.85 -6.64
C ARG A 494 -1.16 12.40 -5.75
N PHE A 495 -0.10 11.62 -5.55
CA PHE A 495 1.09 12.08 -4.82
C PHE A 495 1.74 13.29 -5.50
N LEU A 496 1.98 13.22 -6.80
CA LEU A 496 2.58 14.31 -7.56
C LEU A 496 1.75 15.59 -7.47
N LYS A 497 0.41 15.49 -7.64
CA LYS A 497 -0.51 16.65 -7.57
C LYS A 497 -0.61 17.28 -6.19
N GLU A 498 -0.62 16.45 -5.13
CA GLU A 498 -0.81 16.94 -3.75
C GLU A 498 0.49 17.44 -3.10
N VAL A 499 1.66 16.90 -3.50
CA VAL A 499 2.94 17.16 -2.85
C VAL A 499 3.85 18.09 -3.66
N CYS A 500 3.91 17.92 -4.99
CA CYS A 500 4.85 18.65 -5.83
C CYS A 500 4.29 19.99 -6.33
N ARG A 501 5.18 20.98 -6.53
CA ARG A 501 4.85 22.28 -7.12
C ARG A 501 5.27 22.39 -8.58
N SER A 502 6.27 21.61 -8.98
CA SER A 502 6.80 21.57 -10.34
C SER A 502 7.06 20.13 -10.74
N ILE A 503 6.75 19.78 -11.97
CA ILE A 503 6.97 18.44 -12.51
C ILE A 503 7.83 18.52 -13.75
N TYR A 504 8.80 17.62 -13.83
CA TYR A 504 9.70 17.48 -14.97
C TYR A 504 9.59 16.07 -15.54
N ARG A 505 9.47 15.98 -16.85
CA ARG A 505 9.59 14.73 -17.60
C ARG A 505 11.02 14.54 -18.04
N LEU A 506 11.65 13.46 -17.55
CA LEU A 506 12.98 13.05 -18.03
C LEU A 506 12.84 12.30 -19.35
N THR A 507 13.49 12.83 -20.37
CA THR A 507 13.59 12.25 -21.70
C THR A 507 15.06 12.02 -22.08
N LYS A 508 15.33 11.37 -23.21
CA LYS A 508 16.70 11.25 -23.72
C LYS A 508 17.33 12.62 -24.05
N ASN A 509 16.50 13.63 -24.34
CA ASN A 509 16.90 14.97 -24.75
C ASN A 509 17.02 15.96 -23.57
N GLY A 510 16.69 15.53 -22.34
CA GLY A 510 16.77 16.37 -21.16
C GLY A 510 15.54 16.35 -20.28
N LEU A 511 15.36 17.41 -19.48
CA LEU A 511 14.23 17.62 -18.58
C LEU A 511 13.26 18.63 -19.21
N GLU A 512 12.00 18.23 -19.38
CA GLU A 512 10.91 19.04 -19.91
C GLU A 512 9.92 19.36 -18.78
N VAL A 513 9.49 20.60 -18.67
CA VAL A 513 8.46 20.99 -17.69
C VAL A 513 7.11 20.44 -18.12
N VAL A 514 6.39 19.85 -17.19
CA VAL A 514 5.04 19.31 -17.41
C VAL A 514 4.05 20.09 -16.55
N ASP A 515 2.92 20.49 -17.13
CA ASP A 515 1.85 21.12 -16.35
C ASP A 515 1.19 20.09 -15.42
N LEU A 516 0.86 20.50 -14.20
CA LEU A 516 0.13 19.67 -13.23
C LEU A 516 -1.27 19.26 -13.74
N GLN A 517 -1.82 20.01 -14.69
CA GLN A 517 -3.11 19.68 -15.31
C GLN A 517 -3.00 18.55 -16.34
N ASP A 518 -1.81 18.35 -16.92
CA ASP A 518 -1.54 17.33 -17.94
C ASP A 518 -1.12 15.96 -17.34
N LEU A 519 -1.21 15.85 -16.02
CA LEU A 519 -0.91 14.63 -15.27
C LEU A 519 -2.15 13.72 -15.21
#